data_ffd991a97c4dffba91054df12b5e06bf
#
_entry.id   ffd991a97c4dffba91054df12b5e06bf
#
_cell.length_a   1.000
_cell.length_b   1.000
_cell.length_c   1.000
_cell.angle_alpha   90.00
_cell.angle_beta   90.00
_cell.angle_gamma   90.00
#
_symmetry.space_group_name_H-M   'P 1'
#
loop_
_entity.id
_entity.type
_entity.pdbx_description
1 polymer ?
#
loop_
_entity_poly.entity_id
_entity_poly.type
_entity_poly.pdbx_seq_one_letter_code
_entity_poly.pdbx_strand_id
1 'polypeptide(L)'
;MSKNNLVIPQELSKEEFFSVKLPGVTTVLSNVLGKDEFKDIPEAVLKQAAERGSAVHEWIENFILTGEQKPIELAYQIYIDYFLDWYKEYQPEFVSSELRMTNEKDGYKGIIDTIFYYIDKYTGKKVLCMCDWKTSSNLNRFKTMCQLNLYERMFREHYATLKIDELRTLSITKTGYRFSKFELNKKISDSILLLNTLKGKYNGE
;
A
#
# COMPACT_ATOMS: atom_id res chain seq x y z
N MET A 1 7.04 23.47 -10.09
CA MET A 1 7.64 22.18 -9.68
C MET A 1 7.68 21.29 -10.90
N SER A 2 8.82 20.64 -11.19
CA SER A 2 8.93 19.75 -12.35
C SER A 2 7.99 18.53 -12.15
N LYS A 3 7.32 18.09 -13.23
CA LYS A 3 6.57 16.83 -13.24
C LYS A 3 7.50 15.73 -12.72
N ASN A 4 7.10 15.03 -11.66
CA ASN A 4 7.84 13.86 -11.19
C ASN A 4 7.77 12.80 -12.28
N ASN A 5 8.86 12.63 -13.02
CA ASN A 5 8.97 11.52 -13.96
C ASN A 5 9.13 10.26 -13.12
N LEU A 6 8.03 9.54 -12.89
CA LEU A 6 8.09 8.24 -12.23
C LEU A 6 9.01 7.32 -13.03
N VAL A 7 9.94 6.67 -12.33
CA VAL A 7 10.95 5.78 -12.96
C VAL A 7 10.32 4.46 -13.38
N ILE A 8 9.29 4.00 -12.65
CA ILE A 8 8.54 2.78 -12.95
C ILE A 8 7.17 3.19 -13.50
N PRO A 9 6.92 2.95 -14.80
CA PRO A 9 5.60 3.18 -15.38
C PRO A 9 4.58 2.17 -14.86
N GLN A 10 3.30 2.50 -14.98
CA GLN A 10 2.22 1.54 -14.73
C GLN A 10 2.36 0.35 -15.69
N GLU A 11 2.34 -0.88 -15.16
CA GLU A 11 2.38 -2.10 -16.00
C GLU A 11 1.02 -2.39 -16.64
N LEU A 12 -0.06 -2.11 -15.89
CA LEU A 12 -1.43 -2.34 -16.32
C LEU A 12 -2.25 -1.06 -16.22
N SER A 13 -3.05 -0.79 -17.22
CA SER A 13 -4.12 0.21 -17.11
C SER A 13 -5.12 -0.23 -16.02
N LYS A 14 -5.97 0.69 -15.60
CA LYS A 14 -7.01 0.39 -14.62
C LYS A 14 -7.98 -0.67 -15.16
N GLU A 15 -8.40 -0.57 -16.42
CA GLU A 15 -9.29 -1.49 -17.10
C GLU A 15 -8.67 -2.89 -17.20
N GLU A 16 -7.43 -2.99 -17.67
CA GLU A 16 -6.71 -4.27 -17.75
C GLU A 16 -6.59 -4.92 -16.37
N PHE A 17 -6.17 -4.18 -15.35
CA PHE A 17 -6.03 -4.71 -13.99
C PHE A 17 -7.35 -5.28 -13.45
N PHE A 18 -8.48 -4.59 -13.64
CA PHE A 18 -9.76 -5.05 -13.15
C PHE A 18 -10.33 -6.21 -13.96
N SER A 19 -9.94 -6.38 -15.24
CA SER A 19 -10.34 -7.53 -16.08
C SER A 19 -9.64 -8.83 -15.67
N VAL A 20 -8.48 -8.78 -15.03
CA VAL A 20 -7.74 -9.97 -14.57
C VAL A 20 -8.52 -10.70 -13.49
N LYS A 21 -8.80 -12.01 -13.68
CA LYS A 21 -9.54 -12.85 -12.75
C LYS A 21 -8.65 -13.49 -11.68
N LEU A 22 -7.87 -12.68 -10.98
CA LEU A 22 -7.06 -13.11 -9.85
C LEU A 22 -7.56 -12.46 -8.54
N PRO A 23 -7.51 -13.16 -7.39
CA PRO A 23 -7.84 -12.57 -6.11
C PRO A 23 -6.85 -11.45 -5.77
N GLY A 24 -7.35 -10.37 -5.17
CA GLY A 24 -6.50 -9.32 -4.62
C GLY A 24 -5.72 -9.79 -3.39
N VAL A 25 -4.59 -9.15 -3.08
CA VAL A 25 -3.80 -9.40 -1.86
C VAL A 25 -4.67 -9.39 -0.61
N THR A 26 -5.61 -8.44 -0.50
CA THR A 26 -6.55 -8.38 0.64
C THR A 26 -7.47 -9.58 0.74
N THR A 27 -7.89 -10.15 -0.40
CA THR A 27 -8.68 -11.39 -0.46
C THR A 27 -7.85 -12.58 0.01
N VAL A 28 -6.61 -12.73 -0.49
CA VAL A 28 -5.67 -13.78 -0.04
C VAL A 28 -5.47 -13.71 1.47
N LEU A 29 -5.23 -12.52 2.01
CA LEU A 29 -5.08 -12.32 3.46
C LEU A 29 -6.36 -12.66 4.24
N SER A 30 -7.53 -12.26 3.75
CA SER A 30 -8.81 -12.58 4.40
C SER A 30 -9.08 -14.08 4.43
N ASN A 31 -8.69 -14.81 3.38
CA ASN A 31 -8.80 -16.26 3.34
C ASN A 31 -7.93 -16.94 4.42
N VAL A 32 -6.73 -16.41 4.68
CA VAL A 32 -5.78 -17.01 5.63
C VAL A 32 -6.03 -16.55 7.06
N LEU A 33 -6.21 -15.24 7.27
CA LEU A 33 -6.24 -14.61 8.59
C LEU A 33 -7.67 -14.39 9.13
N GLY A 34 -8.70 -14.60 8.31
CA GLY A 34 -10.10 -14.35 8.66
C GLY A 34 -10.58 -12.95 8.28
N LYS A 35 -11.91 -12.77 8.37
CA LYS A 35 -12.62 -11.53 7.97
C LYS A 35 -13.12 -10.71 9.16
N ASP A 36 -12.88 -11.15 10.38
CA ASP A 36 -13.65 -10.71 11.56
C ASP A 36 -13.27 -9.35 12.14
N GLU A 37 -12.32 -8.62 11.53
CA GLU A 37 -11.80 -7.35 12.08
C GLU A 37 -12.85 -6.23 12.22
N PHE A 38 -13.98 -6.32 11.50
CA PHE A 38 -14.96 -5.24 11.40
C PHE A 38 -16.39 -5.65 11.77
N LYS A 39 -16.58 -6.84 12.36
CA LYS A 39 -17.92 -7.39 12.63
C LYS A 39 -18.78 -6.48 13.52
N ASP A 40 -18.16 -5.83 14.48
CA ASP A 40 -18.85 -5.02 15.48
C ASP A 40 -18.89 -3.52 15.13
N ILE A 41 -18.39 -3.14 13.93
CA ILE A 41 -18.36 -1.75 13.48
C ILE A 41 -19.59 -1.48 12.60
N PRO A 42 -20.41 -0.44 12.92
CA PRO A 42 -21.54 -0.08 12.08
C PRO A 42 -21.14 0.19 10.63
N GLU A 43 -21.96 -0.29 9.68
CA GLU A 43 -21.69 -0.16 8.24
C GLU A 43 -21.45 1.29 7.80
N ALA A 44 -22.22 2.24 8.36
CA ALA A 44 -22.05 3.67 8.07
C ALA A 44 -20.63 4.18 8.44
N VAL A 45 -20.05 3.68 9.55
CA VAL A 45 -18.69 4.05 9.98
C VAL A 45 -17.65 3.44 9.02
N LEU A 46 -17.86 2.19 8.60
CA LEU A 46 -16.99 1.54 7.61
C LEU A 46 -17.04 2.24 6.26
N LYS A 47 -18.23 2.63 5.80
CA LYS A 47 -18.42 3.38 4.56
C LYS A 47 -17.70 4.72 4.60
N GLN A 48 -17.90 5.50 5.66
CA GLN A 48 -17.21 6.79 5.85
C GLN A 48 -15.69 6.63 5.89
N ALA A 49 -15.19 5.57 6.54
CA ALA A 49 -13.76 5.29 6.57
C ALA A 49 -13.21 4.93 5.18
N ALA A 50 -13.96 4.17 4.38
CA ALA A 50 -13.59 3.83 3.01
C ALA A 50 -13.60 5.07 2.09
N GLU A 51 -14.64 5.90 2.16
CA GLU A 51 -14.75 7.16 1.39
C GLU A 51 -13.58 8.10 1.69
N ARG A 52 -13.29 8.31 2.99
CA ARG A 52 -12.12 9.08 3.41
C ARG A 52 -10.82 8.48 2.86
N GLY A 53 -10.63 7.16 3.00
CA GLY A 53 -9.46 6.47 2.49
C GLY A 53 -9.25 6.72 1.02
N SER A 54 -10.29 6.48 0.20
CA SER A 54 -10.24 6.68 -1.25
C SER A 54 -9.93 8.12 -1.62
N ALA A 55 -10.59 9.10 -1.00
CA ALA A 55 -10.37 10.53 -1.28
C ALA A 55 -8.93 10.97 -0.96
N VAL A 56 -8.36 10.51 0.17
CA VAL A 56 -6.99 10.84 0.55
C VAL A 56 -5.97 10.17 -0.38
N HIS A 57 -6.16 8.88 -0.72
CA HIS A 57 -5.28 8.16 -1.67
C HIS A 57 -5.29 8.82 -3.04
N GLU A 58 -6.47 9.14 -3.59
CA GLU A 58 -6.60 9.82 -4.89
C GLU A 58 -5.93 11.19 -4.88
N TRP A 59 -6.06 11.93 -3.78
CA TRP A 59 -5.39 13.23 -3.65
C TRP A 59 -3.86 13.06 -3.65
N ILE A 60 -3.34 12.10 -2.88
CA ILE A 60 -1.90 11.81 -2.79
C ILE A 60 -1.36 11.35 -4.15
N GLU A 61 -2.06 10.44 -4.85
CA GLU A 61 -1.70 9.98 -6.20
C GLU A 61 -1.59 11.18 -7.14
N ASN A 62 -2.63 12.03 -7.18
CA ASN A 62 -2.60 13.21 -8.04
C ASN A 62 -1.43 14.15 -7.70
N PHE A 63 -1.16 14.39 -6.41
CA PHE A 63 -0.04 15.21 -5.97
C PHE A 63 1.31 14.60 -6.41
N ILE A 64 1.49 13.30 -6.27
CA ILE A 64 2.71 12.60 -6.72
C ILE A 64 2.90 12.75 -8.24
N LEU A 65 1.83 12.61 -9.03
CA LEU A 65 1.90 12.65 -10.49
C LEU A 65 2.09 14.06 -11.04
N THR A 66 1.43 15.05 -10.46
CA THR A 66 1.34 16.41 -11.04
C THR A 66 2.09 17.47 -10.24
N GLY A 67 2.34 17.25 -8.97
CA GLY A 67 2.81 18.27 -8.02
C GLY A 67 1.75 19.27 -7.60
N GLU A 68 0.49 19.11 -8.05
CA GLU A 68 -0.60 20.03 -7.77
C GLU A 68 -1.34 19.66 -6.48
N GLN A 69 -1.62 20.67 -5.66
CA GLN A 69 -2.47 20.54 -4.48
C GLN A 69 -3.91 20.88 -4.87
N LYS A 70 -4.68 19.85 -5.25
CA LYS A 70 -6.09 20.02 -5.58
C LYS A 70 -6.93 20.25 -4.32
N PRO A 71 -8.05 20.97 -4.41
CA PRO A 71 -9.01 21.04 -3.32
C PRO A 71 -9.52 19.65 -2.92
N ILE A 72 -9.77 19.46 -1.64
CA ILE A 72 -10.42 18.28 -1.06
C ILE A 72 -11.52 18.72 -0.10
N GLU A 73 -12.44 17.83 0.27
CA GLU A 73 -13.42 18.12 1.29
C GLU A 73 -12.77 18.60 2.59
N LEU A 74 -13.35 19.63 3.21
CA LEU A 74 -12.83 20.23 4.45
C LEU A 74 -12.65 19.18 5.56
N ALA A 75 -13.52 18.17 5.61
CA ALA A 75 -13.45 17.08 6.59
C ALA A 75 -12.18 16.21 6.44
N TYR A 76 -11.55 16.22 5.26
CA TYR A 76 -10.35 15.44 4.96
C TYR A 76 -9.09 16.29 4.87
N GLN A 77 -9.20 17.62 4.90
CA GLN A 77 -8.06 18.54 4.76
C GLN A 77 -6.95 18.23 5.76
N ILE A 78 -7.29 17.95 7.00
CA ILE A 78 -6.30 17.64 8.06
C ILE A 78 -5.39 16.45 7.72
N TYR A 79 -5.89 15.46 6.97
CA TYR A 79 -5.07 14.31 6.52
C TYR A 79 -4.06 14.75 5.47
N ILE A 80 -4.45 15.67 4.59
CA ILE A 80 -3.57 16.23 3.58
C ILE A 80 -2.48 17.11 4.23
N ASP A 81 -2.85 17.90 5.22
CA ASP A 81 -1.90 18.75 5.95
C ASP A 81 -0.81 17.89 6.59
N TYR A 82 -1.16 16.78 7.25
CA TYR A 82 -0.19 15.86 7.83
C TYR A 82 0.60 15.06 6.79
N PHE A 83 0.01 14.75 5.63
CA PHE A 83 0.78 14.18 4.52
C PHE A 83 1.84 15.16 4.02
N LEU A 84 1.49 16.44 3.87
CA LEU A 84 2.42 17.49 3.43
C LEU A 84 3.52 17.75 4.47
N ASP A 85 3.23 17.63 5.77
CA ASP A 85 4.24 17.72 6.82
C ASP A 85 5.22 16.54 6.74
N TRP A 86 4.73 15.32 6.56
CA TRP A 86 5.58 14.16 6.30
C TRP A 86 6.40 14.33 5.02
N TYR A 87 5.79 14.82 3.94
CA TYR A 87 6.46 15.06 2.66
C TYR A 87 7.62 16.07 2.79
N LYS A 88 7.40 17.17 3.52
CA LYS A 88 8.45 18.16 3.81
C LYS A 88 9.57 17.57 4.67
N GLU A 89 9.21 16.70 5.62
CA GLU A 89 10.16 16.11 6.56
C GLU A 89 11.07 15.07 5.91
N TYR A 90 10.52 14.20 5.08
CA TYR A 90 11.25 13.06 4.50
C TYR A 90 11.73 13.32 3.07
N GLN A 91 11.20 14.31 2.38
CA GLN A 91 11.57 14.70 1.01
C GLN A 91 11.67 13.50 0.06
N PRO A 92 10.60 12.66 -0.07
CA PRO A 92 10.67 11.45 -0.86
C PRO A 92 10.84 11.74 -2.35
N GLU A 93 11.72 10.95 -3.00
CA GLU A 93 11.85 10.90 -4.46
C GLU A 93 10.97 9.75 -4.96
N PHE A 94 9.78 10.05 -5.44
CA PHE A 94 8.82 9.03 -5.87
C PHE A 94 9.30 8.26 -7.10
N VAL A 95 9.18 6.94 -7.05
CA VAL A 95 9.54 5.98 -8.11
C VAL A 95 8.29 5.44 -8.80
N SER A 96 7.24 5.17 -8.03
CA SER A 96 5.91 4.77 -8.53
C SER A 96 4.80 5.26 -7.62
N SER A 97 3.57 5.32 -8.15
CA SER A 97 2.33 5.58 -7.42
C SER A 97 1.22 4.70 -7.97
N GLU A 98 0.39 4.10 -7.09
CA GLU A 98 -0.72 3.21 -7.46
C GLU A 98 -0.31 2.12 -8.48
N LEU A 99 0.85 1.48 -8.24
CA LEU A 99 1.42 0.50 -9.17
C LEU A 99 0.57 -0.78 -9.18
N ARG A 100 -0.11 -1.03 -10.31
CA ARG A 100 -1.01 -2.17 -10.53
C ARG A 100 -0.22 -3.34 -11.09
N MET A 101 -0.23 -4.44 -10.36
CA MET A 101 0.58 -5.62 -10.70
C MET A 101 -0.19 -6.92 -10.51
N THR A 102 0.21 -7.94 -11.26
CA THR A 102 -0.24 -9.32 -11.11
C THR A 102 0.95 -10.22 -10.75
N ASN A 103 0.69 -11.27 -10.00
CA ASN A 103 1.61 -12.39 -9.81
C ASN A 103 0.90 -13.65 -10.31
N GLU A 104 1.08 -13.95 -11.59
CA GLU A 104 0.41 -15.09 -12.24
C GLU A 104 0.91 -16.42 -11.69
N LYS A 105 2.19 -16.49 -11.32
CA LYS A 105 2.83 -17.68 -10.76
C LYS A 105 2.20 -18.10 -9.43
N ASP A 106 1.95 -17.14 -8.55
CA ASP A 106 1.38 -17.37 -7.22
C ASP A 106 -0.14 -17.12 -7.18
N GLY A 107 -0.74 -16.66 -8.28
CA GLY A 107 -2.18 -16.56 -8.49
C GLY A 107 -2.85 -15.42 -7.71
N TYR A 108 -2.26 -14.23 -7.64
CA TYR A 108 -2.87 -13.05 -7.01
C TYR A 108 -2.48 -11.74 -7.71
N LYS A 109 -3.19 -10.67 -7.40
CA LYS A 109 -2.93 -9.32 -7.90
C LYS A 109 -3.02 -8.28 -6.78
N GLY A 110 -2.43 -7.11 -7.01
CA GLY A 110 -2.47 -6.03 -6.03
C GLY A 110 -2.10 -4.67 -6.60
N ILE A 111 -2.38 -3.64 -5.81
CA ILE A 111 -1.98 -2.26 -6.08
C ILE A 111 -1.04 -1.85 -4.96
N ILE A 112 0.17 -1.43 -5.33
CA ILE A 112 1.16 -0.88 -4.40
C ILE A 112 0.96 0.62 -4.38
N ASP A 113 0.61 1.20 -3.23
CA ASP A 113 0.28 2.62 -3.13
C ASP A 113 1.43 3.49 -3.60
N THR A 114 2.67 3.20 -3.14
CA THR A 114 3.85 3.96 -3.60
C THR A 114 5.17 3.26 -3.34
N ILE A 115 6.16 3.60 -4.17
CA ILE A 115 7.57 3.30 -3.97
C ILE A 115 8.36 4.60 -4.15
N PHE A 116 9.28 4.87 -3.24
CA PHE A 116 10.10 6.09 -3.27
C PHE A 116 11.46 5.88 -2.61
N TYR A 117 12.44 6.71 -2.99
CA TYR A 117 13.67 6.88 -2.24
C TYR A 117 13.52 7.97 -1.20
N TYR A 118 14.16 7.80 -0.06
CA TYR A 118 14.36 8.85 0.93
C TYR A 118 15.72 8.67 1.61
N ILE A 119 16.20 9.72 2.30
CA ILE A 119 17.40 9.63 3.12
C ILE A 119 17.00 9.29 4.55
N ASP A 120 17.43 8.13 5.03
CA ASP A 120 17.22 7.74 6.42
C ASP A 120 18.01 8.67 7.35
N LYS A 121 17.31 9.36 8.24
CA LYS A 121 17.90 10.42 9.10
C LYS A 121 18.95 9.92 10.09
N TYR A 122 18.86 8.64 10.48
CA TYR A 122 19.77 8.05 11.47
C TYR A 122 21.04 7.50 10.83
N THR A 123 20.92 6.94 9.63
CA THR A 123 22.03 6.30 8.94
C THR A 123 22.64 7.14 7.82
N GLY A 124 21.94 8.19 7.37
CA GLY A 124 22.30 8.99 6.20
C GLY A 124 22.24 8.24 4.86
N LYS A 125 21.71 7.02 4.85
CA LYS A 125 21.65 6.20 3.63
C LYS A 125 20.40 6.53 2.81
N LYS A 126 20.57 6.47 1.48
CA LYS A 126 19.44 6.48 0.55
C LYS A 126 18.78 5.11 0.57
N VAL A 127 17.49 5.04 0.88
CA VAL A 127 16.69 3.84 1.10
C VAL A 127 15.58 3.77 0.06
N LEU A 128 15.41 2.63 -0.61
CA LEU A 128 14.24 2.36 -1.45
C LEU A 128 13.13 1.76 -0.58
N CYS A 129 12.07 2.53 -0.41
CA CYS A 129 10.94 2.20 0.47
C CYS A 129 9.70 1.85 -0.34
N MET A 130 9.06 0.73 -0.03
CA MET A 130 7.68 0.43 -0.41
C MET A 130 6.77 0.85 0.74
N CYS A 131 5.79 1.70 0.45
CA CYS A 131 4.93 2.28 1.46
C CYS A 131 3.44 2.15 1.10
N ASP A 132 2.63 1.89 2.11
CA ASP A 132 1.19 1.79 2.04
C ASP A 132 0.56 2.90 2.90
N TRP A 133 -0.37 3.65 2.32
CA TRP A 133 -1.05 4.76 2.97
C TRP A 133 -2.21 4.24 3.83
N LYS A 134 -2.36 4.74 5.03
CA LYS A 134 -3.47 4.40 5.93
C LYS A 134 -4.07 5.67 6.54
N THR A 135 -5.39 5.78 6.48
CA THR A 135 -6.15 6.86 7.13
C THR A 135 -6.85 6.41 8.41
N SER A 136 -6.56 5.18 8.87
CA SER A 136 -7.12 4.60 10.10
C SER A 136 -6.13 4.68 11.24
N SER A 137 -6.61 5.00 12.44
CA SER A 137 -5.84 4.93 13.69
C SER A 137 -5.63 3.49 14.18
N ASN A 138 -6.54 2.59 13.81
CA ASN A 138 -6.49 1.19 14.24
C ASN A 138 -5.89 0.33 13.14
N LEU A 139 -4.56 0.15 13.21
CA LEU A 139 -3.79 -0.63 12.24
C LEU A 139 -3.56 -2.05 12.77
N ASN A 140 -4.10 -3.05 12.08
CA ASN A 140 -3.68 -4.43 12.32
C ASN A 140 -2.26 -4.64 11.77
N ARG A 141 -1.27 -4.49 12.66
CA ARG A 141 0.15 -4.54 12.30
C ARG A 141 0.57 -5.85 11.65
N PHE A 142 0.05 -7.00 12.11
CA PHE A 142 0.39 -8.29 11.56
C PHE A 142 -0.15 -8.45 10.13
N LYS A 143 -1.41 -8.12 9.90
CA LYS A 143 -2.03 -8.18 8.57
C LYS A 143 -1.36 -7.22 7.59
N THR A 144 -1.02 -6.02 8.03
CA THR A 144 -0.28 -5.04 7.23
C THR A 144 1.12 -5.53 6.86
N MET A 145 1.83 -6.14 7.80
CA MET A 145 3.13 -6.77 7.52
C MET A 145 3.01 -7.86 6.46
N CYS A 146 1.99 -8.71 6.55
CA CYS A 146 1.72 -9.74 5.54
C CYS A 146 1.38 -9.13 4.18
N GLN A 147 0.57 -8.08 4.14
CA GLN A 147 0.20 -7.33 2.93
C GLN A 147 1.44 -6.78 2.21
N LEU A 148 2.28 -6.06 2.93
CA LEU A 148 3.50 -5.46 2.38
C LEU A 148 4.50 -6.52 1.87
N ASN A 149 4.64 -7.67 2.56
CA ASN A 149 5.51 -8.75 2.11
C ASN A 149 4.97 -9.47 0.85
N LEU A 150 3.64 -9.56 0.67
CA LEU A 150 3.06 -10.05 -0.59
C LEU A 150 3.28 -9.06 -1.74
N TYR A 151 3.15 -7.76 -1.49
CA TYR A 151 3.47 -6.73 -2.47
C TYR A 151 4.94 -6.74 -2.87
N GLU A 152 5.87 -6.84 -1.90
CA GLU A 152 7.31 -6.94 -2.19
C GLU A 152 7.63 -8.18 -3.01
N ARG A 153 7.03 -9.32 -2.70
CA ARG A 153 7.20 -10.54 -3.47
C ARG A 153 6.79 -10.36 -4.94
N MET A 154 5.62 -9.77 -5.16
CA MET A 154 5.12 -9.47 -6.50
C MET A 154 6.05 -8.48 -7.22
N PHE A 155 6.46 -7.40 -6.56
CA PHE A 155 7.38 -6.40 -7.11
C PHE A 155 8.73 -7.00 -7.52
N ARG A 156 9.34 -7.79 -6.65
CA ARG A 156 10.64 -8.43 -6.89
C ARG A 156 10.64 -9.42 -8.05
N GLU A 157 9.51 -10.03 -8.38
CA GLU A 157 9.39 -10.90 -9.55
C GLU A 157 9.41 -10.13 -10.86
N HIS A 158 8.88 -8.92 -10.88
CA HIS A 158 8.87 -8.05 -12.07
C HIS A 158 10.12 -7.18 -12.17
N TYR A 159 10.66 -6.72 -11.06
CA TYR A 159 11.77 -5.77 -10.98
C TYR A 159 12.96 -6.33 -10.21
N ALA A 160 13.54 -7.43 -10.72
CA ALA A 160 14.63 -8.15 -10.03
C ALA A 160 15.89 -7.29 -9.77
N THR A 161 16.10 -6.22 -10.52
CA THR A 161 17.23 -5.29 -10.36
C THR A 161 16.99 -4.20 -9.31
N LEU A 162 15.74 -3.99 -8.90
CA LEU A 162 15.36 -3.01 -7.89
C LEU A 162 15.05 -3.73 -6.58
N LYS A 163 15.90 -3.54 -5.60
CA LYS A 163 15.73 -4.17 -4.28
C LYS A 163 15.06 -3.19 -3.33
N ILE A 164 13.88 -3.54 -2.84
CA ILE A 164 13.25 -2.83 -1.72
C ILE A 164 14.08 -3.03 -0.46
N ASP A 165 14.47 -1.94 0.19
CA ASP A 165 15.23 -1.95 1.44
C ASP A 165 14.32 -1.96 2.66
N GLU A 166 13.16 -1.27 2.57
CA GLU A 166 12.23 -1.13 3.69
C GLU A 166 10.76 -1.24 3.25
N LEU A 167 9.98 -1.87 4.14
CA LEU A 167 8.53 -1.87 4.09
C LEU A 167 7.99 -0.93 5.15
N ARG A 168 7.15 0.03 4.76
CA ARG A 168 6.58 1.02 5.69
C ARG A 168 5.10 1.26 5.46
N THR A 169 4.46 1.84 6.46
CA THR A 169 3.18 2.52 6.30
C THR A 169 3.32 3.97 6.72
N LEU A 170 2.61 4.85 6.03
CA LEU A 170 2.30 6.18 6.52
C LEU A 170 0.85 6.17 6.99
N SER A 171 0.67 6.08 8.31
CA SER A 171 -0.65 6.19 8.93
C SER A 171 -0.92 7.64 9.26
N ILE A 172 -1.92 8.24 8.62
CA ILE A 172 -2.32 9.62 8.80
C ILE A 172 -3.67 9.63 9.53
N THR A 173 -3.76 10.37 10.61
CA THR A 173 -4.97 10.48 11.44
C THR A 173 -5.35 11.95 11.63
N LYS A 174 -6.43 12.23 12.35
CA LYS A 174 -6.81 13.60 12.73
C LYS A 174 -5.84 14.26 13.73
N THR A 175 -4.90 13.52 14.29
CA THR A 175 -4.00 14.00 15.36
C THR A 175 -2.53 13.96 14.97
N GLY A 176 -2.22 13.56 13.73
CA GLY A 176 -0.84 13.49 13.25
C GLY A 176 -0.62 12.31 12.32
N TYR A 177 0.65 12.09 11.99
CA TYR A 177 1.05 10.94 11.19
C TYR A 177 2.06 10.05 11.93
N ARG A 178 2.15 8.80 11.49
CA ARG A 178 3.15 7.84 11.94
C ARG A 178 3.74 7.11 10.74
N PHE A 179 5.05 7.19 10.56
CA PHE A 179 5.80 6.49 9.53
C PHE A 179 6.45 5.23 10.12
N SER A 180 5.74 4.10 10.02
CA SER A 180 6.09 2.86 10.70
C SER A 180 6.80 1.88 9.79
N LYS A 181 7.91 1.28 10.29
CA LYS A 181 8.65 0.21 9.62
C LYS A 181 8.07 -1.17 9.95
N PHE A 182 8.10 -2.07 8.97
CA PHE A 182 7.69 -3.47 9.08
C PHE A 182 8.83 -4.40 8.66
N GLU A 183 8.77 -5.62 9.14
CA GLU A 183 9.75 -6.65 8.79
C GLU A 183 9.60 -7.04 7.31
N LEU A 184 10.72 -7.02 6.59
CA LEU A 184 10.85 -7.55 5.24
C LEU A 184 11.41 -8.97 5.35
N ASN A 185 10.55 -9.97 5.14
CA ASN A 185 10.92 -11.38 5.33
C ASN A 185 10.13 -12.28 4.35
N LYS A 186 10.84 -12.89 3.41
CA LYS A 186 10.27 -13.78 2.39
C LYS A 186 9.44 -14.92 2.97
N LYS A 187 9.80 -15.43 4.15
CA LYS A 187 9.06 -16.52 4.82
C LYS A 187 7.63 -16.12 5.16
N ILE A 188 7.36 -14.82 5.37
CA ILE A 188 6.00 -14.32 5.63
C ILE A 188 5.12 -14.55 4.41
N SER A 189 5.54 -14.07 3.23
CA SER A 189 4.78 -14.26 1.98
C SER A 189 4.67 -15.74 1.60
N ASP A 190 5.75 -16.53 1.76
CA ASP A 190 5.74 -17.98 1.50
C ASP A 190 4.69 -18.70 2.39
N SER A 191 4.66 -18.38 3.68
CA SER A 191 3.72 -18.98 4.63
C SER A 191 2.26 -18.61 4.32
N ILE A 192 1.99 -17.36 3.98
CA ILE A 192 0.63 -16.91 3.61
C ILE A 192 0.14 -17.63 2.36
N LEU A 193 0.97 -17.73 1.32
CA LEU A 193 0.59 -18.40 0.07
C LEU A 193 0.41 -19.90 0.26
N LEU A 194 1.25 -20.54 1.05
CA LEU A 194 1.08 -21.96 1.42
C LEU A 194 -0.26 -22.18 2.12
N LEU A 195 -0.56 -21.38 3.14
CA LEU A 195 -1.83 -21.49 3.89
C LEU A 195 -3.04 -21.20 3.01
N ASN A 196 -2.98 -20.21 2.11
CA ASN A 196 -4.05 -19.91 1.17
C ASN A 196 -4.31 -21.10 0.23
N THR A 197 -3.26 -21.74 -0.28
CA THR A 197 -3.36 -22.94 -1.14
C THR A 197 -3.96 -24.13 -0.39
N LEU A 198 -3.51 -24.37 0.85
CA LEU A 198 -4.03 -25.47 1.67
C LEU A 198 -5.51 -25.27 1.99
N LYS A 199 -5.91 -24.08 2.43
CA LYS A 199 -7.33 -23.77 2.69
C LYS A 199 -8.21 -23.92 1.45
N GLY A 200 -7.72 -23.52 0.27
CA GLY A 200 -8.46 -23.71 -1.00
C GLY A 200 -8.69 -25.18 -1.33
N LYS A 201 -7.76 -26.07 -0.99
CA LYS A 201 -7.91 -27.53 -1.20
C LYS A 201 -8.88 -28.18 -0.22
N TYR A 202 -8.92 -27.71 1.04
CA TYR A 202 -9.77 -28.34 2.07
C TYR A 202 -11.16 -27.72 2.21
N ASN A 203 -11.39 -26.49 1.70
CA ASN A 203 -12.72 -25.85 1.70
C ASN A 203 -13.45 -26.00 0.36
N GLY A 204 -12.86 -26.67 -0.62
CA GLY A 204 -13.44 -26.93 -1.94
C GLY A 204 -14.09 -28.32 -2.08
N GLU A 205 -14.30 -29.04 -0.98
CA GLU A 205 -15.03 -30.30 -0.91
C GLU A 205 -16.52 -30.06 -0.59
#